data_a280343f6831b60870da7bbe549dc305
#
_entry.id   a280343f6831b60870da7bbe549dc305
#
_cell.length_a   1.000
_cell.length_b   1.000
_cell.length_c   1.000
_cell.angle_alpha   90.00
_cell.angle_beta   90.00
_cell.angle_gamma   90.00
#
_symmetry.space_group_name_H-M   'P 1'
#
loop_
_entity.id
_entity.type
_entity.pdbx_description
1 polymer ?
#
loop_
_entity_poly.entity_id
_entity_poly.type
_entity_poly.pdbx_seq_one_letter_code
_entity_poly.pdbx_strand_id
1 'polypeptide(L)'
;MMYFYIAVFGFIGATLRYMTGELFFRPEAVFPFSTLTVNLIGTFLLSWFTFRAPVLSEQMRKAIGTGLLGSFTTFSMISVETVSMIETEVYLAALLYISLTIFGGLSASFLGFRLGERGRE
;
A
#
# COMPACT_ATOMS: atom_id res chain seq x y z
N MET A 1 -24.74 6.46 4.52
CA MET A 1 -23.78 7.37 3.86
C MET A 1 -22.31 6.93 3.98
N MET A 2 -21.95 6.31 5.11
CA MET A 2 -20.55 5.83 5.32
C MET A 2 -20.07 4.89 4.21
N TYR A 3 -20.88 3.90 3.86
CA TYR A 3 -20.51 2.93 2.79
C TYR A 3 -20.39 3.58 1.42
N PHE A 4 -21.18 4.61 1.16
CA PHE A 4 -21.06 5.39 -0.07
C PHE A 4 -19.70 6.10 -0.16
N TYR A 5 -19.27 6.74 0.93
CA TYR A 5 -17.96 7.39 0.98
C TYR A 5 -16.82 6.38 0.84
N ILE A 6 -16.93 5.21 1.50
CA ILE A 6 -15.94 4.14 1.36
C ILE A 6 -15.85 3.68 -0.09
N ALA A 7 -16.99 3.52 -0.77
CA ALA A 7 -17.03 3.09 -2.18
C ALA A 7 -16.37 4.12 -3.11
N VAL A 8 -16.70 5.40 -2.95
CA VAL A 8 -16.13 6.49 -3.78
C VAL A 8 -14.62 6.58 -3.56
N PHE A 9 -14.18 6.61 -2.31
CA PHE A 9 -12.75 6.67 -1.98
C PHE A 9 -12.03 5.38 -2.36
N GLY A 10 -12.72 4.24 -2.29
CA GLY A 10 -12.19 2.97 -2.79
C GLY A 10 -11.93 2.99 -4.29
N PHE A 11 -12.86 3.54 -5.06
CA PHE A 11 -12.67 3.74 -6.50
C PHE A 11 -11.45 4.63 -6.78
N ILE A 12 -11.33 5.75 -6.05
CA ILE A 12 -10.19 6.66 -6.18
C ILE A 12 -8.89 5.95 -5.84
N GLY A 13 -8.85 5.21 -4.74
CA GLY A 13 -7.65 4.46 -4.31
C GLY A 13 -7.22 3.41 -5.33
N ALA A 14 -8.17 2.65 -5.87
CA ALA A 14 -7.90 1.65 -6.89
C ALA A 14 -7.38 2.29 -8.19
N THR A 15 -7.95 3.43 -8.57
CA THR A 15 -7.49 4.19 -9.75
C THR A 15 -6.07 4.71 -9.54
N LEU A 16 -5.77 5.28 -8.38
CA LEU A 16 -4.44 5.77 -8.04
C LEU A 16 -3.42 4.62 -8.02
N ARG A 17 -3.81 3.45 -7.50
CA ARG A 17 -2.96 2.26 -7.55
C ARG A 17 -2.62 1.87 -8.97
N TYR A 18 -3.62 1.82 -9.83
CA TYR A 18 -3.42 1.49 -11.25
C TYR A 18 -2.47 2.49 -11.93
N MET A 19 -2.71 3.78 -11.75
CA MET A 19 -1.88 4.84 -12.34
C MET A 19 -0.46 4.81 -11.82
N THR A 20 -0.27 4.64 -10.50
CA THR A 20 1.05 4.54 -9.88
C THR A 20 1.76 3.27 -10.36
N GLY A 21 1.03 2.18 -10.48
CA GLY A 21 1.55 0.92 -11.01
C GLY A 21 2.10 1.07 -12.41
N GLU A 22 1.36 1.72 -13.30
CA GLU A 22 1.79 1.99 -14.67
C GLU A 22 3.03 2.89 -14.72
N LEU A 23 3.08 3.91 -13.84
CA LEU A 23 4.19 4.85 -13.78
C LEU A 23 5.51 4.15 -13.40
N PHE A 24 5.46 3.21 -12.46
CA PHE A 24 6.64 2.47 -11.99
C PHE A 24 6.83 1.13 -12.69
N PHE A 25 5.97 0.79 -13.65
CA PHE A 25 6.06 -0.46 -14.39
C PHE A 25 7.29 -0.47 -15.28
N ARG A 26 8.05 -1.57 -15.19
CA ARG A 26 9.23 -1.82 -16.01
C ARG A 26 9.09 -3.21 -16.64
N PRO A 27 8.74 -3.29 -17.93
CA PRO A 27 8.48 -4.59 -18.57
C PRO A 27 9.70 -5.52 -18.59
N GLU A 28 10.90 -4.95 -18.53
CA GLU A 28 12.16 -5.70 -18.54
C GLU A 28 12.56 -6.21 -17.14
N ALA A 29 11.93 -5.71 -16.09
CA ALA A 29 12.29 -6.08 -14.72
C ALA A 29 11.60 -7.37 -14.32
N VAL A 30 12.38 -8.34 -13.85
CA VAL A 30 11.87 -9.56 -13.24
C VAL A 30 11.27 -9.24 -11.87
N PHE A 31 11.82 -8.25 -11.18
CA PHE A 31 11.41 -7.87 -9.84
C PHE A 31 10.23 -6.88 -9.90
N PRO A 32 9.15 -7.10 -9.10
CA PRO A 32 7.94 -6.26 -9.16
C PRO A 32 8.08 -4.96 -8.35
N PHE A 33 8.90 -4.04 -8.82
CA PHE A 33 9.14 -2.75 -8.16
C PHE A 33 7.87 -1.92 -8.00
N SER A 34 6.97 -1.99 -8.96
CA SER A 34 5.72 -1.23 -8.97
C SER A 34 4.84 -1.58 -7.77
N THR A 35 4.55 -2.86 -7.57
CA THR A 35 3.73 -3.34 -6.46
C THR A 35 4.39 -3.07 -5.11
N LEU A 36 5.71 -3.30 -5.01
CA LEU A 36 6.46 -3.02 -3.79
C LEU A 36 6.36 -1.53 -3.41
N THR A 37 6.57 -0.63 -4.36
CA THR A 37 6.51 0.82 -4.15
C THR A 37 5.11 1.25 -3.70
N VAL A 38 4.07 0.79 -4.39
CA VAL A 38 2.67 1.08 -4.06
C VAL A 38 2.36 0.64 -2.62
N ASN A 39 2.74 -0.58 -2.27
CA ASN A 39 2.44 -1.12 -0.94
C ASN A 39 3.22 -0.42 0.17
N LEU A 40 4.48 -0.06 -0.06
CA LEU A 40 5.27 0.67 0.94
C LEU A 40 4.73 2.08 1.16
N ILE A 41 4.40 2.79 0.09
CA ILE A 41 3.79 4.13 0.17
C ILE A 41 2.45 4.04 0.88
N GLY A 42 1.61 3.09 0.48
CA GLY A 42 0.28 2.91 1.07
C GLY A 42 0.34 2.56 2.56
N THR A 43 1.26 1.68 2.94
CA THR A 43 1.46 1.29 4.34
C THR A 43 1.93 2.47 5.19
N PHE A 44 2.87 3.24 4.68
CA PHE A 44 3.34 4.47 5.36
C PHE A 44 2.19 5.47 5.54
N LEU A 45 1.46 5.76 4.47
CA LEU A 45 0.36 6.71 4.50
C LEU A 45 -0.77 6.27 5.42
N LEU A 46 -1.11 4.98 5.41
CA LEU A 46 -2.16 4.44 6.28
C LEU A 46 -1.77 4.57 7.75
N SER A 47 -0.55 4.21 8.09
CA SER A 47 -0.05 4.34 9.46
C SER A 47 0.00 5.80 9.91
N TRP A 48 0.59 6.67 9.09
CA TRP A 48 0.63 8.11 9.36
C TRP A 48 -0.76 8.71 9.54
N PHE A 49 -1.66 8.37 8.62
CA PHE A 49 -3.03 8.87 8.64
C PHE A 49 -3.79 8.40 9.88
N THR A 50 -3.63 7.14 10.29
CA THR A 50 -4.31 6.57 11.45
C THR A 50 -4.00 7.37 12.72
N PHE A 51 -2.75 7.81 12.88
CA PHE A 51 -2.33 8.57 14.05
C PHE A 51 -2.57 10.08 13.92
N ARG A 52 -2.79 10.57 12.71
CA ARG A 52 -2.98 11.99 12.44
C ARG A 52 -4.44 12.42 12.37
N ALA A 53 -5.35 11.50 12.15
CA ALA A 53 -6.73 11.76 11.76
C ALA A 53 -7.80 11.77 12.87
N PRO A 54 -7.50 11.86 14.20
CA PRO A 54 -8.57 11.94 15.20
C PRO A 54 -9.48 13.17 15.06
N VAL A 55 -9.02 14.18 14.30
CA VAL A 55 -9.76 15.45 14.07
C VAL A 55 -10.89 15.25 13.05
N LEU A 56 -10.83 14.18 12.24
CA LEU A 56 -11.82 13.92 11.20
C LEU A 56 -13.02 13.15 11.74
N SER A 57 -14.17 13.32 11.07
CA SER A 57 -15.35 12.51 11.37
C SER A 57 -15.06 11.02 11.15
N GLU A 58 -15.80 10.16 11.82
CA GLU A 58 -15.66 8.71 11.66
C GLU A 58 -15.86 8.28 10.21
N GLN A 59 -16.85 8.87 9.53
CA GLN A 59 -17.12 8.58 8.12
C GLN A 59 -15.94 8.90 7.23
N MET A 60 -15.32 10.05 7.44
CA MET A 60 -14.16 10.48 6.63
C MET A 60 -12.92 9.63 6.94
N ARG A 61 -12.69 9.30 8.20
CA ARG A 61 -11.58 8.40 8.57
C ARG A 61 -11.69 7.04 7.89
N LYS A 62 -12.90 6.46 7.89
CA LYS A 62 -13.14 5.16 7.23
C LYS A 62 -13.06 5.27 5.72
N ALA A 63 -13.56 6.35 5.15
CA ALA A 63 -13.49 6.58 3.70
C ALA A 63 -12.03 6.65 3.22
N ILE A 64 -11.18 7.39 3.91
CA ILE A 64 -9.77 7.54 3.56
C ILE A 64 -8.97 6.27 3.93
N GLY A 65 -9.09 5.81 5.17
CA GLY A 65 -8.31 4.65 5.64
C GLY A 65 -8.70 3.36 4.95
N THR A 66 -9.94 2.96 5.07
CA THR A 66 -10.43 1.69 4.51
C THR A 66 -10.68 1.80 3.01
N GLY A 67 -11.31 2.87 2.56
CA GLY A 67 -11.64 3.06 1.15
C GLY A 67 -10.41 3.37 0.32
N LEU A 68 -9.85 4.56 0.48
CA LEU A 68 -8.76 5.04 -0.39
C LEU A 68 -7.47 4.24 -0.18
N LEU A 69 -6.94 4.22 1.04
CA LEU A 69 -5.65 3.56 1.31
C LEU A 69 -5.76 2.04 1.29
N GLY A 70 -6.89 1.50 1.74
CA GLY A 70 -7.14 0.06 1.68
C GLY A 70 -7.22 -0.48 0.26
N SER A 71 -7.77 0.28 -0.68
CA SER A 71 -7.82 -0.12 -2.10
C SER A 71 -6.55 0.26 -2.88
N PHE A 72 -5.77 1.22 -2.39
CA PHE A 72 -4.49 1.58 -2.97
C PHE A 72 -3.45 0.47 -2.78
N THR A 73 -3.42 -0.17 -1.61
CA THR A 73 -2.53 -1.31 -1.33
C THR A 73 -3.12 -2.61 -1.87
N THR A 74 -2.26 -3.62 -2.09
CA THR A 74 -2.70 -4.91 -2.63
C THR A 74 -1.88 -6.07 -2.08
N PHE A 75 -2.57 -7.07 -1.55
CA PHE A 75 -1.98 -8.36 -1.15
C PHE A 75 -2.03 -9.37 -2.30
N SER A 76 -3.10 -9.35 -3.10
CA SER A 76 -3.30 -10.32 -4.18
C SER A 76 -2.19 -10.25 -5.23
N MET A 77 -1.72 -9.05 -5.58
CA MET A 77 -0.61 -8.90 -6.52
C MET A 77 0.70 -9.45 -5.99
N ILE A 78 0.96 -9.31 -4.68
CA ILE A 78 2.13 -9.91 -4.05
C ILE A 78 2.11 -11.42 -4.25
N SER A 79 0.97 -12.04 -4.04
CA SER A 79 0.80 -13.49 -4.20
C SER A 79 1.02 -13.93 -5.65
N VAL A 80 0.38 -13.26 -6.61
CA VAL A 80 0.51 -13.58 -8.04
C VAL A 80 1.95 -13.43 -8.51
N GLU A 81 2.59 -12.33 -8.15
CA GLU A 81 3.96 -12.03 -8.58
C GLU A 81 4.98 -12.98 -7.94
N THR A 82 4.78 -13.36 -6.67
CA THR A 82 5.63 -14.33 -5.98
C THR A 82 5.53 -15.70 -6.64
N VAL A 83 4.31 -16.17 -6.93
CA VAL A 83 4.10 -17.44 -7.63
C VAL A 83 4.75 -17.40 -9.01
N SER A 84 4.58 -16.31 -9.75
CA SER A 84 5.21 -16.14 -11.07
C SER A 84 6.74 -16.24 -11.00
N MET A 85 7.36 -15.63 -10.01
CA MET A 85 8.81 -15.72 -9.80
C MET A 85 9.25 -17.14 -9.44
N ILE A 86 8.45 -17.86 -8.66
CA ILE A 86 8.72 -19.27 -8.33
C ILE A 86 8.60 -20.14 -9.56
N GLU A 87 7.56 -19.96 -10.37
CA GLU A 87 7.34 -20.71 -11.61
C GLU A 87 8.43 -20.48 -12.66
N THR A 88 9.01 -19.28 -12.69
CA THR A 88 10.12 -18.95 -13.58
C THR A 88 11.49 -19.23 -12.95
N GLU A 89 11.51 -19.89 -11.81
CA GLU A 89 12.73 -20.34 -11.10
C GLU A 89 13.66 -19.22 -10.64
N VAL A 90 13.15 -18.00 -10.47
CA VAL A 90 13.90 -16.86 -9.91
C VAL A 90 13.68 -16.78 -8.40
N TYR A 91 14.09 -17.82 -7.69
CA TYR A 91 13.81 -17.99 -6.25
C TYR A 91 14.42 -16.89 -5.38
N LEU A 92 15.61 -16.41 -5.73
CA LEU A 92 16.26 -15.32 -4.98
C LEU A 92 15.45 -14.02 -5.06
N ALA A 93 14.93 -13.71 -6.26
CA ALA A 93 14.08 -12.53 -6.44
C ALA A 93 12.78 -12.67 -5.62
N ALA A 94 12.16 -13.86 -5.62
CA ALA A 94 10.96 -14.12 -4.82
C ALA A 94 11.23 -13.93 -3.32
N LEU A 95 12.35 -14.45 -2.82
CA LEU A 95 12.75 -14.33 -1.42
C LEU A 95 13.01 -12.86 -1.05
N LEU A 96 13.74 -12.13 -1.89
CA LEU A 96 14.00 -10.71 -1.68
C LEU A 96 12.70 -9.89 -1.69
N TYR A 97 11.79 -10.21 -2.61
CA TYR A 97 10.51 -9.52 -2.73
C TYR A 97 9.65 -9.66 -1.47
N ILE A 98 9.50 -10.89 -0.98
CA ILE A 98 8.76 -11.16 0.26
C ILE A 98 9.45 -10.49 1.45
N SER A 99 10.77 -10.60 1.55
CA SER A 99 11.55 -10.00 2.64
C SER A 99 11.41 -8.48 2.65
N LEU A 100 11.55 -7.83 1.49
CA LEU A 100 11.39 -6.38 1.36
C LEU A 100 9.96 -5.95 1.63
N THR A 101 8.97 -6.76 1.25
CA THR A 101 7.56 -6.47 1.55
C THR A 101 7.32 -6.49 3.05
N ILE A 102 7.80 -7.50 3.76
CA ILE A 102 7.59 -7.65 5.21
C ILE A 102 8.38 -6.59 5.98
N PHE A 103 9.70 -6.56 5.81
CA PHE A 103 10.57 -5.65 6.58
C PHE A 103 10.41 -4.21 6.14
N GLY A 104 10.26 -3.96 4.85
CA GLY A 104 9.97 -2.64 4.32
C GLY A 104 8.62 -2.12 4.78
N GLY A 105 7.61 -2.99 4.78
CA GLY A 105 6.27 -2.67 5.26
C GLY A 105 6.25 -2.32 6.74
N LEU A 106 6.92 -3.12 7.57
CA LEU A 106 7.06 -2.84 9.00
C LEU A 106 7.79 -1.52 9.24
N SER A 107 8.87 -1.27 8.51
CA SER A 107 9.64 -0.03 8.61
C SER A 107 8.81 1.18 8.18
N ALA A 108 8.09 1.05 7.07
CA ALA A 108 7.21 2.12 6.56
C ALA A 108 6.09 2.42 7.55
N SER A 109 5.48 1.39 8.13
CA SER A 109 4.45 1.51 9.15
C SER A 109 4.98 2.21 10.40
N PHE A 110 6.18 1.82 10.86
CA PHE A 110 6.83 2.44 12.02
C PHE A 110 7.14 3.92 11.78
N LEU A 111 7.68 4.26 10.60
CA LEU A 111 7.96 5.64 10.24
C LEU A 111 6.68 6.47 10.16
N GLY A 112 5.63 5.93 9.57
CA GLY A 112 4.33 6.58 9.50
C GLY A 112 3.77 6.87 10.89
N PHE A 113 3.85 5.89 11.78
CA PHE A 113 3.46 6.03 13.19
C PHE A 113 4.23 7.16 13.88
N ARG A 114 5.55 7.15 13.77
CA ARG A 114 6.42 8.14 14.43
C ARG A 114 6.14 9.56 13.95
N LEU A 115 5.99 9.73 12.63
CA LEU A 115 5.71 11.05 12.06
C LEU A 115 4.29 11.51 12.36
N GLY A 116 3.33 10.60 12.40
CA GLY A 116 1.95 10.90 12.76
C GLY A 116 1.85 11.33 14.22
N GLU A 117 2.55 10.64 15.12
CA GLU A 117 2.57 10.96 16.54
C GLU A 117 3.18 12.32 16.83
N ARG A 118 4.34 12.63 16.23
CA ARG A 118 5.03 13.93 16.41
C ARG A 118 4.16 15.12 16.01
N GLY A 119 3.32 14.96 15.03
CA GLY A 119 2.45 16.03 14.59
C GLY A 119 1.24 16.31 15.47
N ARG A 120 1.08 15.53 16.56
CA ARG A 120 0.01 15.74 17.57
C ARG A 120 0.49 16.60 18.74
N GLU A 121 1.78 16.80 18.88
CA GLU A 121 2.38 17.69 19.87
C GLU A 121 2.37 19.14 19.38
#